data_3572a373614e6c09ef0b91f2eb31474d
#
_entry.id   3572a373614e6c09ef0b91f2eb31474d
#
_cell.length_a   1.000
_cell.length_b   1.000
_cell.length_c   1.000
_cell.angle_alpha   90.00
_cell.angle_beta   90.00
_cell.angle_gamma   90.00
#
_symmetry.space_group_name_H-M   'P 1'
#
loop_
_entity.id
_entity.type
_entity.pdbx_description
1 polymer ?
#
loop_
_entity_poly.entity_id
_entity_poly.type
_entity_poly.pdbx_seq_one_letter_code
_entity_poly.pdbx_strand_id
1 'polypeptide(L)'
;MKTIIVCDAIHPKGFEILKAQKDLKIIDAVNVPKDELLTMLKGVDVAITRSSTDCGEDFINAASDLKALVRAGVGVDNVDIQTCSKHGIIVMNVPTANTIAAVEMTMCHLLNSARNYIASVNDLQQNHTWKREKWYGTELYQKTLGIIGFGNIGSRVGTRALSFGMKVIAYDPYIEPSKATDLGVEYTSNFDDILACDFISIHTPKNKETINIIDEAQIAKMKDGVRLINCARGGLYNEDALYKNLKSGKIAYAGIDVFVKEPASQHPLLELANVSATPHLGANTLESQKNIAVDAAEQAISAARGICYPNALNLPIKTEDLPNYVAPFVELTSKMSYFAAQLNKGAIKSIKLIAEGEISNYAKSLLTFALVGAMKDSVGDGINYVNASFVANERGIDSDVEIKPENSGYKNKISVKITTDEYAIIIGGTVFGENEQRIVQIGDFKTDFKPKGQMIVFKNTDVPGVIRDISGILAAQNINIADFRLGRSGHGEALAVILVDGDIKANILDELNALKTCIWAKYAQI
;
A
#
# COMPACT_ATOMS: atom_id res chain seq x y z
N MET A 1 -17.56 7.80 19.51
CA MET A 1 -16.20 8.44 19.57
C MET A 1 -15.24 7.43 19.03
N LYS A 2 -14.38 7.80 18.07
CA LYS A 2 -13.38 6.88 17.53
C LYS A 2 -12.26 6.64 18.52
N THR A 3 -11.72 5.42 18.54
CA THR A 3 -10.74 4.98 19.54
C THR A 3 -9.39 4.67 18.88
N ILE A 4 -8.32 5.26 19.40
CA ILE A 4 -6.93 4.96 19.03
C ILE A 4 -6.26 4.30 20.22
N ILE A 5 -5.61 3.14 20.02
CA ILE A 5 -4.77 2.47 21.03
C ILE A 5 -3.29 2.63 20.66
N VAL A 6 -2.45 2.88 21.64
CA VAL A 6 -0.99 2.90 21.52
C VAL A 6 -0.43 1.70 22.26
N CYS A 7 0.06 0.71 21.50
CA CYS A 7 0.49 -0.58 22.06
C CYS A 7 1.94 -0.57 22.54
N ASP A 8 2.80 0.20 21.88
CA ASP A 8 4.23 0.27 22.17
C ASP A 8 4.67 1.67 22.58
N ALA A 9 5.79 1.76 23.32
CA ALA A 9 6.35 3.04 23.73
C ALA A 9 6.74 3.91 22.54
N ILE A 10 6.18 5.11 22.45
CA ILE A 10 6.51 6.15 21.47
C ILE A 10 7.02 7.40 22.22
N HIS A 11 7.71 8.28 21.51
CA HIS A 11 8.17 9.54 22.08
C HIS A 11 6.99 10.36 22.64
N PRO A 12 7.12 11.03 23.81
CA PRO A 12 6.01 11.75 24.48
C PRO A 12 5.29 12.76 23.58
N LYS A 13 5.99 13.35 22.60
CA LYS A 13 5.39 14.29 21.66
C LYS A 13 4.25 13.70 20.84
N GLY A 14 4.34 12.41 20.49
CA GLY A 14 3.23 11.70 19.82
C GLY A 14 2.00 11.59 20.71
N PHE A 15 2.19 11.25 22.01
CA PHE A 15 1.09 11.21 22.97
C PHE A 15 0.46 12.60 23.22
N GLU A 16 1.26 13.67 23.26
CA GLU A 16 0.73 15.03 23.36
C GLU A 16 -0.21 15.37 22.21
N ILE A 17 0.19 15.04 20.98
CA ILE A 17 -0.61 15.26 19.77
C ILE A 17 -1.92 14.46 19.82
N LEU A 18 -1.86 13.19 20.20
CA LEU A 18 -3.03 12.33 20.33
C LEU A 18 -3.99 12.84 21.41
N LYS A 19 -3.49 13.14 22.62
CA LYS A 19 -4.31 13.59 23.76
C LYS A 19 -4.93 14.98 23.55
N ALA A 20 -4.38 15.79 22.65
CA ALA A 20 -4.98 17.08 22.27
C ALA A 20 -6.29 16.94 21.48
N GLN A 21 -6.59 15.74 20.92
CA GLN A 21 -7.80 15.49 20.11
C GLN A 21 -9.00 15.19 21.03
N LYS A 22 -9.90 16.13 21.18
CA LYS A 22 -11.09 16.00 22.07
C LYS A 22 -12.18 15.08 21.52
N ASP A 23 -12.17 14.85 20.23
CA ASP A 23 -13.13 14.00 19.47
C ASP A 23 -12.70 12.54 19.40
N LEU A 24 -11.52 12.20 19.92
CA LEU A 24 -10.96 10.85 19.89
C LEU A 24 -10.73 10.32 21.32
N LYS A 25 -10.95 9.01 21.48
CA LYS A 25 -10.56 8.30 22.72
C LYS A 25 -9.18 7.69 22.52
N ILE A 26 -8.24 8.02 23.39
CA ILE A 26 -6.87 7.50 23.37
C ILE A 26 -6.68 6.49 24.49
N ILE A 27 -6.26 5.29 24.14
CA ILE A 27 -5.91 4.21 25.08
C ILE A 27 -4.38 4.07 25.07
N ASP A 28 -3.78 4.19 26.25
CA ASP A 28 -2.37 3.92 26.47
C ASP A 28 -2.23 2.47 26.97
N ALA A 29 -1.70 1.61 26.11
CA ALA A 29 -1.46 0.19 26.41
C ALA A 29 0.04 -0.15 26.40
N VAL A 30 0.88 0.85 26.62
CA VAL A 30 2.34 0.65 26.67
C VAL A 30 2.69 -0.24 27.86
N ASN A 31 3.52 -1.26 27.61
CA ASN A 31 3.94 -2.28 28.60
C ASN A 31 2.81 -3.17 29.14
N VAL A 32 1.65 -3.19 28.52
CA VAL A 32 0.58 -4.14 28.86
C VAL A 32 0.98 -5.54 28.35
N PRO A 33 0.81 -6.61 29.18
CA PRO A 33 1.06 -7.98 28.75
C PRO A 33 0.22 -8.38 27.52
N LYS A 34 0.75 -9.28 26.66
CA LYS A 34 0.09 -9.70 25.40
C LYS A 34 -1.38 -10.09 25.61
N ASP A 35 -1.67 -10.94 26.58
CA ASP A 35 -3.03 -11.46 26.79
C ASP A 35 -4.02 -10.37 27.19
N GLU A 36 -3.59 -9.42 27.99
CA GLU A 36 -4.39 -8.26 28.39
C GLU A 36 -4.56 -7.28 27.21
N LEU A 37 -3.49 -7.02 26.45
CA LEU A 37 -3.52 -6.19 25.26
C LEU A 37 -4.58 -6.69 24.26
N LEU A 38 -4.63 -8.01 24.00
CA LEU A 38 -5.60 -8.61 23.08
C LEU A 38 -7.05 -8.31 23.53
N THR A 39 -7.32 -8.29 24.84
CA THR A 39 -8.66 -7.95 25.35
C THR A 39 -9.02 -6.46 25.17
N MET A 40 -8.01 -5.58 25.16
CA MET A 40 -8.18 -4.14 24.98
C MET A 40 -8.44 -3.73 23.52
N LEU A 41 -8.17 -4.61 22.54
CA LEU A 41 -8.35 -4.32 21.11
C LEU A 41 -9.81 -4.26 20.66
N LYS A 42 -10.74 -4.78 21.44
CA LYS A 42 -12.16 -4.75 21.14
C LYS A 42 -12.70 -3.32 21.11
N GLY A 43 -13.35 -2.93 20.03
CA GLY A 43 -13.91 -1.58 19.85
C GLY A 43 -12.86 -0.51 19.52
N VAL A 44 -11.65 -0.91 19.10
CA VAL A 44 -10.58 0.00 18.69
C VAL A 44 -10.67 0.22 17.17
N ASP A 45 -10.65 1.49 16.74
CA ASP A 45 -10.66 1.83 15.31
C ASP A 45 -9.24 1.89 14.70
N VAL A 46 -8.24 2.35 15.45
CA VAL A 46 -6.85 2.48 14.97
C VAL A 46 -5.87 2.03 16.04
N ALA A 47 -4.85 1.25 15.65
CA ALA A 47 -3.76 0.86 16.54
C ALA A 47 -2.44 1.50 16.08
N ILE A 48 -1.64 1.99 17.04
CA ILE A 48 -0.25 2.40 16.83
C ILE A 48 0.64 1.36 17.49
N THR A 49 1.52 0.73 16.69
CA THR A 49 2.45 -0.31 17.16
C THR A 49 3.89 0.01 16.77
N ARG A 50 4.85 -0.71 17.34
CA ARG A 50 6.26 -0.70 16.92
C ARG A 50 6.74 -2.13 16.73
N SER A 51 8.02 -2.39 17.01
CA SER A 51 8.63 -3.71 16.84
C SER A 51 8.33 -4.69 17.98
N SER A 52 7.89 -4.22 19.14
CA SER A 52 7.66 -5.07 20.32
C SER A 52 6.32 -5.79 20.27
N THR A 53 5.33 -5.22 19.59
CA THR A 53 4.01 -5.85 19.41
C THR A 53 4.00 -6.67 18.13
N ASP A 54 3.76 -7.98 18.23
CA ASP A 54 3.50 -8.87 17.11
C ASP A 54 2.06 -8.69 16.63
N CYS A 55 1.89 -8.21 15.41
CA CYS A 55 0.60 -7.97 14.76
C CYS A 55 0.27 -9.12 13.78
N GLY A 56 0.42 -10.35 14.24
CA GLY A 56 -0.01 -11.56 13.55
C GLY A 56 -1.49 -11.88 13.73
N GLU A 57 -1.87 -13.12 13.42
CA GLU A 57 -3.26 -13.58 13.39
C GLU A 57 -4.01 -13.36 14.72
N ASP A 58 -3.37 -13.65 15.87
CA ASP A 58 -3.99 -13.47 17.20
C ASP A 58 -4.41 -12.00 17.44
N PHE A 59 -3.51 -11.06 17.11
CA PHE A 59 -3.75 -9.64 17.27
C PHE A 59 -4.90 -9.16 16.37
N ILE A 60 -4.87 -9.58 15.10
CA ILE A 60 -5.85 -9.17 14.09
C ILE A 60 -7.23 -9.73 14.43
N ASN A 61 -7.33 -11.00 14.83
CA ASN A 61 -8.59 -11.62 15.22
C ASN A 61 -9.20 -10.98 16.48
N ALA A 62 -8.37 -10.54 17.44
CA ALA A 62 -8.83 -9.82 18.63
C ALA A 62 -9.32 -8.40 18.32
N ALA A 63 -8.84 -7.80 17.24
CA ALA A 63 -9.11 -6.42 16.83
C ALA A 63 -10.25 -6.33 15.78
N SER A 64 -11.42 -6.92 16.06
CA SER A 64 -12.53 -7.05 15.11
C SER A 64 -13.05 -5.75 14.50
N ASP A 65 -12.87 -4.63 15.18
CA ASP A 65 -13.35 -3.30 14.74
C ASP A 65 -12.25 -2.45 14.12
N LEU A 66 -11.02 -2.97 14.07
CA LEU A 66 -9.84 -2.23 13.61
C LEU A 66 -9.92 -1.90 12.13
N LYS A 67 -9.77 -0.62 11.80
CA LYS A 67 -9.79 -0.10 10.42
C LYS A 67 -8.39 0.19 9.89
N ALA A 68 -7.48 0.58 10.78
CA ALA A 68 -6.12 0.89 10.39
C ALA A 68 -5.12 0.53 11.49
N LEU A 69 -3.93 0.12 11.05
CA LEU A 69 -2.77 -0.17 11.88
C LEU A 69 -1.61 0.71 11.42
N VAL A 70 -1.10 1.56 12.31
CA VAL A 70 0.05 2.43 12.06
C VAL A 70 1.27 1.85 12.76
N ARG A 71 2.20 1.32 11.98
CA ARG A 71 3.51 0.92 12.51
C ARG A 71 4.41 2.14 12.63
N ALA A 72 4.69 2.60 13.84
CA ALA A 72 5.59 3.72 14.13
C ALA A 72 7.05 3.33 13.85
N GLY A 73 7.43 3.40 12.58
CA GLY A 73 8.75 3.09 12.01
C GLY A 73 8.64 2.59 10.57
N VAL A 74 9.79 2.31 9.94
CA VAL A 74 9.88 1.94 8.51
C VAL A 74 9.51 0.49 8.25
N GLY A 75 10.13 -0.45 8.98
CA GLY A 75 9.90 -1.88 8.78
C GLY A 75 8.55 -2.32 9.31
N VAL A 76 7.98 -3.33 8.67
CA VAL A 76 6.68 -3.93 9.03
C VAL A 76 6.79 -5.45 9.17
N ASP A 77 7.98 -5.94 9.50
CA ASP A 77 8.29 -7.37 9.58
C ASP A 77 7.45 -8.11 10.64
N ASN A 78 6.97 -7.38 11.65
CA ASN A 78 6.08 -7.86 12.72
C ASN A 78 4.58 -7.68 12.42
N VAL A 79 4.20 -7.31 11.18
CA VAL A 79 2.81 -7.11 10.77
C VAL A 79 2.46 -8.10 9.66
N ASP A 80 1.46 -8.95 9.87
CA ASP A 80 0.90 -9.78 8.82
C ASP A 80 -0.03 -8.95 7.93
N ILE A 81 0.57 -8.30 6.89
CA ILE A 81 -0.15 -7.43 5.96
C ILE A 81 -1.21 -8.21 5.18
N GLN A 82 -0.97 -9.51 4.89
CA GLN A 82 -1.93 -10.32 4.15
C GLN A 82 -3.19 -10.59 4.99
N THR A 83 -3.02 -10.98 6.25
CA THR A 83 -4.13 -11.17 7.17
C THR A 83 -4.83 -9.84 7.47
N CYS A 84 -4.10 -8.74 7.70
CA CYS A 84 -4.70 -7.40 7.79
C CYS A 84 -5.58 -7.10 6.57
N SER A 85 -5.09 -7.37 5.36
CA SER A 85 -5.83 -7.09 4.12
C SER A 85 -7.10 -7.92 4.00
N LYS A 86 -7.08 -9.20 4.38
CA LYS A 86 -8.29 -10.05 4.41
C LYS A 86 -9.37 -9.48 5.35
N HIS A 87 -8.96 -8.92 6.48
CA HIS A 87 -9.86 -8.30 7.46
C HIS A 87 -10.21 -6.84 7.13
N GLY A 88 -9.72 -6.30 5.99
CA GLY A 88 -9.99 -4.92 5.57
C GLY A 88 -9.24 -3.86 6.38
N ILE A 89 -8.18 -4.25 7.09
CA ILE A 89 -7.36 -3.35 7.91
C ILE A 89 -6.29 -2.71 7.03
N ILE A 90 -6.26 -1.37 7.01
CA ILE A 90 -5.25 -0.60 6.29
C ILE A 90 -3.97 -0.54 7.12
N VAL A 91 -2.86 -1.00 6.56
CA VAL A 91 -1.54 -0.97 7.21
C VAL A 91 -0.76 0.24 6.71
N MET A 92 -0.31 1.08 7.63
CA MET A 92 0.53 2.25 7.38
C MET A 92 1.86 2.16 8.11
N ASN A 93 2.90 2.80 7.58
CA ASN A 93 4.19 2.92 8.24
C ASN A 93 4.70 4.37 8.22
N VAL A 94 5.90 4.59 8.79
CA VAL A 94 6.58 5.90 8.78
C VAL A 94 7.90 5.75 8.02
N PRO A 95 7.90 5.93 6.67
CA PRO A 95 9.01 5.46 5.82
C PRO A 95 10.24 6.38 5.80
N THR A 96 10.14 7.65 6.24
CA THR A 96 11.20 8.65 6.02
C THR A 96 11.79 9.25 7.30
N ALA A 97 11.10 9.16 8.42
CA ALA A 97 11.45 9.87 9.66
C ALA A 97 12.80 9.45 10.28
N ASN A 98 13.32 8.25 9.96
CA ASN A 98 14.61 7.75 10.44
C ASN A 98 15.70 7.73 9.38
N THR A 99 15.47 8.28 8.19
CA THR A 99 16.40 8.17 7.04
C THR A 99 17.80 8.65 7.40
N ILE A 100 17.92 9.83 8.01
CA ILE A 100 19.23 10.42 8.36
C ILE A 100 19.93 9.60 9.44
N ALA A 101 19.22 9.16 10.47
CA ALA A 101 19.78 8.33 11.53
C ALA A 101 20.37 7.01 10.99
N ALA A 102 19.66 6.32 10.08
CA ALA A 102 20.15 5.10 9.45
C ALA A 102 21.38 5.36 8.54
N VAL A 103 21.42 6.49 7.83
CA VAL A 103 22.58 6.91 7.05
C VAL A 103 23.79 7.12 7.96
N GLU A 104 23.65 7.83 9.06
CA GLU A 104 24.73 8.11 10.01
C GLU A 104 25.24 6.83 10.67
N MET A 105 24.35 5.92 11.07
CA MET A 105 24.74 4.60 11.61
C MET A 105 25.55 3.80 10.57
N THR A 106 25.12 3.81 9.30
CA THR A 106 25.87 3.17 8.21
C THR A 106 27.27 3.77 8.06
N MET A 107 27.40 5.10 8.11
CA MET A 107 28.68 5.79 8.04
C MET A 107 29.56 5.48 9.26
N CYS A 108 28.99 5.36 10.47
CA CYS A 108 29.72 4.91 11.66
C CYS A 108 30.33 3.52 11.47
N HIS A 109 29.56 2.54 10.98
CA HIS A 109 30.05 1.20 10.69
C HIS A 109 31.07 1.21 9.57
N LEU A 110 30.87 2.00 8.51
CA LEU A 110 31.82 2.14 7.40
C LEU A 110 33.18 2.64 7.90
N LEU A 111 33.20 3.73 8.64
CA LEU A 111 34.44 4.31 9.21
C LEU A 111 35.11 3.37 10.21
N ASN A 112 34.31 2.74 11.10
CA ASN A 112 34.85 1.78 12.05
C ASN A 112 35.46 0.56 11.35
N SER A 113 34.81 0.04 10.30
CA SER A 113 35.33 -1.08 9.51
C SER A 113 36.66 -0.76 8.83
N ALA A 114 36.88 0.49 8.45
CA ALA A 114 38.13 0.96 7.84
C ALA A 114 39.24 1.18 8.86
N ARG A 115 38.94 1.66 10.07
CA ARG A 115 39.91 2.18 11.04
C ARG A 115 40.06 1.37 12.31
N ASN A 116 39.32 0.25 12.48
CA ASN A 116 39.32 -0.59 13.69
C ASN A 116 39.07 0.22 14.98
N TYR A 117 38.25 1.29 14.88
CA TYR A 117 38.12 2.31 15.93
C TYR A 117 37.63 1.71 17.27
N ILE A 118 36.52 0.99 17.28
CA ILE A 118 35.96 0.41 18.52
C ILE A 118 36.95 -0.56 19.18
N ALA A 119 37.55 -1.45 18.40
CA ALA A 119 38.49 -2.44 18.93
C ALA A 119 39.77 -1.80 19.51
N SER A 120 40.29 -0.76 18.85
CA SER A 120 41.47 -0.03 19.35
C SER A 120 41.19 0.78 20.63
N VAL A 121 40.00 1.39 20.71
CA VAL A 121 39.54 2.09 21.92
C VAL A 121 39.43 1.13 23.10
N ASN A 122 38.77 -0.03 22.91
CA ASN A 122 38.62 -1.05 23.95
C ASN A 122 39.98 -1.60 24.41
N ASP A 123 40.90 -1.84 23.47
CA ASP A 123 42.22 -2.35 23.82
C ASP A 123 43.02 -1.36 24.67
N LEU A 124 42.91 -0.07 24.37
CA LEU A 124 43.56 0.97 25.18
C LEU A 124 42.87 1.20 26.53
N GLN A 125 41.53 1.35 26.52
CA GLN A 125 40.82 1.74 27.74
C GLN A 125 40.61 0.58 28.72
N GLN A 126 40.41 -0.65 28.23
CA GLN A 126 40.13 -1.81 29.09
C GLN A 126 41.38 -2.64 29.38
N ASN A 127 42.25 -2.81 28.37
CA ASN A 127 43.42 -3.66 28.49
C ASN A 127 44.73 -2.86 28.73
N HIS A 128 44.66 -1.50 28.77
CA HIS A 128 45.79 -0.60 28.92
C HIS A 128 46.94 -0.90 27.94
N THR A 129 46.62 -1.36 26.73
CA THR A 129 47.57 -1.80 25.71
C THR A 129 47.90 -0.69 24.74
N TRP A 130 49.17 -0.28 24.67
CA TRP A 130 49.67 0.72 23.72
C TRP A 130 50.49 0.04 22.61
N LYS A 131 49.78 -0.54 21.59
CA LYS A 131 50.37 -1.22 20.42
C LYS A 131 49.75 -0.72 19.14
N ARG A 132 50.28 0.35 18.54
CA ARG A 132 49.77 1.00 17.34
C ARG A 132 49.76 0.08 16.12
N GLU A 133 50.82 -0.73 15.96
CA GLU A 133 51.02 -1.67 14.85
C GLU A 133 49.96 -2.78 14.79
N LYS A 134 49.24 -3.05 15.89
CA LYS A 134 48.14 -4.00 15.93
C LYS A 134 46.90 -3.49 15.18
N TRP A 135 46.77 -2.15 15.02
CA TRP A 135 45.55 -1.50 14.57
C TRP A 135 45.70 -0.78 13.22
N TYR A 136 46.58 -1.30 12.32
CA TYR A 136 46.63 -0.78 10.96
C TYR A 136 45.26 -0.88 10.30
N GLY A 137 44.74 0.25 9.84
CA GLY A 137 43.50 0.35 9.09
C GLY A 137 43.74 0.56 7.59
N THR A 138 42.68 0.88 6.89
CA THR A 138 42.69 1.33 5.49
C THR A 138 42.05 2.70 5.38
N GLU A 139 42.44 3.48 4.38
CA GLU A 139 41.77 4.74 4.06
C GLU A 139 40.53 4.49 3.19
N LEU A 140 39.52 5.34 3.29
CA LEU A 140 38.41 5.34 2.37
C LEU A 140 38.75 6.01 1.04
N TYR A 141 39.70 6.92 1.05
CA TYR A 141 40.14 7.68 -0.11
C TYR A 141 40.54 6.75 -1.27
N GLN A 142 39.98 7.01 -2.46
CA GLN A 142 40.19 6.23 -3.69
C GLN A 142 39.71 4.75 -3.64
N LYS A 143 39.06 4.30 -2.55
CA LYS A 143 38.45 2.98 -2.48
C LYS A 143 37.08 3.00 -3.14
N THR A 144 36.62 1.83 -3.56
CA THR A 144 35.28 1.65 -4.15
C THR A 144 34.25 1.24 -3.09
N LEU A 145 33.11 1.91 -3.09
CA LEU A 145 31.93 1.52 -2.32
C LEU A 145 30.82 1.05 -3.26
N GLY A 146 30.45 -0.21 -3.18
CA GLY A 146 29.26 -0.76 -3.81
C GLY A 146 28.03 -0.54 -2.92
N ILE A 147 26.95 0.00 -3.49
CA ILE A 147 25.69 0.21 -2.80
C ILE A 147 24.62 -0.67 -3.46
N ILE A 148 24.04 -1.58 -2.67
CA ILE A 148 22.90 -2.41 -3.08
C ILE A 148 21.62 -1.76 -2.56
N GLY A 149 20.77 -1.26 -3.47
CA GLY A 149 19.58 -0.46 -3.14
C GLY A 149 19.90 1.04 -3.02
N PHE A 150 19.47 1.82 -4.00
CA PHE A 150 19.76 3.25 -4.11
C PHE A 150 18.52 4.14 -3.87
N GLY A 151 17.76 3.78 -2.83
CA GLY A 151 16.62 4.54 -2.34
C GLY A 151 17.01 5.71 -1.42
N ASN A 152 16.13 6.06 -0.47
CA ASN A 152 16.31 7.19 0.44
C ASN A 152 17.58 7.13 1.28
N ILE A 153 17.99 5.94 1.74
CA ILE A 153 19.17 5.74 2.57
C ILE A 153 20.40 5.58 1.68
N GLY A 154 20.37 4.63 0.73
CA GLY A 154 21.54 4.32 -0.10
C GLY A 154 22.09 5.52 -0.87
N SER A 155 21.21 6.36 -1.45
CA SER A 155 21.63 7.58 -2.15
C SER A 155 22.37 8.57 -1.23
N ARG A 156 21.88 8.74 0.00
CA ARG A 156 22.50 9.64 0.99
C ARG A 156 23.81 9.07 1.59
N VAL A 157 23.93 7.76 1.70
CA VAL A 157 25.21 7.10 2.03
C VAL A 157 26.20 7.32 0.90
N GLY A 158 25.78 7.13 -0.36
CA GLY A 158 26.62 7.35 -1.53
C GLY A 158 27.18 8.76 -1.60
N THR A 159 26.36 9.78 -1.46
CA THR A 159 26.80 11.18 -1.49
C THR A 159 27.77 11.52 -0.36
N ARG A 160 27.63 10.93 0.83
CA ARG A 160 28.58 11.11 1.94
C ARG A 160 29.89 10.39 1.67
N ALA A 161 29.84 9.20 1.10
CA ALA A 161 31.05 8.45 0.73
C ALA A 161 31.86 9.16 -0.37
N LEU A 162 31.22 9.82 -1.33
CA LEU A 162 31.91 10.70 -2.30
C LEU A 162 32.70 11.80 -1.60
N SER A 163 32.16 12.38 -0.50
CA SER A 163 32.88 13.41 0.27
C SER A 163 34.12 12.90 0.98
N PHE A 164 34.25 11.57 1.19
CA PHE A 164 35.46 10.92 1.65
C PHE A 164 36.45 10.58 0.51
N GLY A 165 36.17 10.99 -0.71
CA GLY A 165 36.97 10.69 -1.89
C GLY A 165 36.87 9.23 -2.35
N MET A 166 35.81 8.53 -2.00
CA MET A 166 35.52 7.18 -2.51
C MET A 166 34.97 7.24 -3.94
N LYS A 167 35.17 6.16 -4.70
CA LYS A 167 34.40 5.87 -5.90
C LYS A 167 33.14 5.09 -5.50
N VAL A 168 31.97 5.56 -5.89
CA VAL A 168 30.70 4.94 -5.47
C VAL A 168 29.97 4.37 -6.68
N ILE A 169 29.57 3.11 -6.59
CA ILE A 169 28.83 2.38 -7.62
C ILE A 169 27.51 1.91 -6.99
N ALA A 170 26.39 2.22 -7.64
CA ALA A 170 25.06 1.85 -7.18
C ALA A 170 24.44 0.78 -8.08
N TYR A 171 23.83 -0.22 -7.46
CA TYR A 171 22.98 -1.22 -8.09
C TYR A 171 21.58 -1.14 -7.48
N ASP A 172 20.60 -0.86 -8.32
CA ASP A 172 19.18 -0.91 -7.96
C ASP A 172 18.35 -1.14 -9.24
N PRO A 173 17.72 -2.31 -9.42
CA PRO A 173 16.96 -2.62 -10.63
C PRO A 173 15.66 -1.83 -10.79
N TYR A 174 15.26 -1.05 -9.80
CA TYR A 174 13.96 -0.36 -9.75
C TYR A 174 14.07 1.17 -9.91
N ILE A 175 15.26 1.69 -10.17
CA ILE A 175 15.46 3.13 -10.37
C ILE A 175 15.95 3.44 -11.78
N GLU A 176 15.65 4.64 -12.24
CA GLU A 176 16.29 5.20 -13.43
C GLU A 176 17.76 5.51 -13.15
N PRO A 177 18.69 5.18 -14.08
CA PRO A 177 20.13 5.45 -13.90
C PRO A 177 20.46 6.89 -13.53
N SER A 178 19.70 7.87 -14.03
CA SER A 178 19.87 9.30 -13.74
C SER A 178 19.80 9.62 -12.26
N LYS A 179 18.99 8.89 -11.46
CA LYS A 179 18.91 9.09 -10.01
C LYS A 179 20.26 8.90 -9.29
N ALA A 180 21.14 8.07 -9.84
CA ALA A 180 22.47 7.87 -9.30
C ALA A 180 23.47 8.87 -9.94
N THR A 181 23.47 8.99 -11.26
CA THR A 181 24.44 9.82 -11.99
C THR A 181 24.30 11.31 -11.70
N ASP A 182 23.09 11.81 -11.46
CA ASP A 182 22.84 13.21 -11.04
C ASP A 182 23.44 13.54 -9.67
N LEU A 183 23.69 12.52 -8.84
CA LEU A 183 24.34 12.64 -7.55
C LEU A 183 25.85 12.37 -7.61
N GLY A 184 26.42 12.15 -8.81
CA GLY A 184 27.83 11.84 -9.00
C GLY A 184 28.21 10.39 -8.66
N VAL A 185 27.21 9.50 -8.57
CA VAL A 185 27.38 8.06 -8.29
C VAL A 185 27.29 7.28 -9.59
N GLU A 186 28.22 6.35 -9.82
CA GLU A 186 28.17 5.46 -10.96
C GLU A 186 27.01 4.46 -10.81
N TYR A 187 26.22 4.25 -11.87
CA TYR A 187 25.15 3.27 -11.89
C TYR A 187 25.59 2.01 -12.65
N THR A 188 25.24 0.84 -12.13
CA THR A 188 25.38 -0.43 -12.84
C THR A 188 24.11 -1.25 -12.78
N SER A 189 23.79 -1.94 -13.87
CA SER A 189 22.77 -3.00 -13.91
C SER A 189 23.35 -4.41 -13.68
N ASN A 190 24.69 -4.52 -13.61
CA ASN A 190 25.40 -5.77 -13.38
C ASN A 190 25.77 -5.91 -11.91
N PHE A 191 25.17 -6.88 -11.22
CA PHE A 191 25.41 -7.10 -9.79
C PHE A 191 26.86 -7.48 -9.48
N ASP A 192 27.58 -8.14 -10.39
CA ASP A 192 28.97 -8.53 -10.20
C ASP A 192 29.93 -7.32 -10.07
N ASP A 193 29.58 -6.15 -10.61
CA ASP A 193 30.37 -4.92 -10.43
C ASP A 193 30.36 -4.46 -8.97
N ILE A 194 29.28 -4.68 -8.25
CA ILE A 194 29.19 -4.42 -6.80
C ILE A 194 30.10 -5.37 -6.03
N LEU A 195 30.12 -6.64 -6.41
CA LEU A 195 30.97 -7.65 -5.75
C LEU A 195 32.46 -7.36 -5.91
N ALA A 196 32.85 -6.60 -6.94
CA ALA A 196 34.23 -6.18 -7.17
C ALA A 196 34.65 -4.95 -6.35
N CYS A 197 33.78 -4.39 -5.49
CA CYS A 197 34.10 -3.22 -4.66
C CYS A 197 34.94 -3.57 -3.40
N ASP A 198 35.62 -2.57 -2.83
CA ASP A 198 36.38 -2.72 -1.59
C ASP A 198 35.51 -2.73 -0.34
N PHE A 199 34.38 -1.99 -0.40
CA PHE A 199 33.34 -1.90 0.61
C PHE A 199 31.99 -2.13 -0.07
N ILE A 200 31.07 -2.80 0.62
CA ILE A 200 29.72 -3.02 0.13
C ILE A 200 28.73 -2.68 1.26
N SER A 201 27.76 -1.85 0.96
CA SER A 201 26.67 -1.49 1.88
C SER A 201 25.32 -1.80 1.26
N ILE A 202 24.41 -2.38 2.04
CA ILE A 202 23.10 -2.80 1.55
C ILE A 202 21.97 -1.97 2.18
N HIS A 203 21.02 -1.54 1.34
CA HIS A 203 19.90 -0.65 1.70
C HIS A 203 18.59 -1.05 1.01
N THR A 204 18.37 -2.34 0.78
CA THR A 204 17.16 -2.90 0.19
C THR A 204 16.15 -3.30 1.26
N PRO A 205 14.85 -3.35 0.94
CA PRO A 205 13.88 -4.06 1.76
C PRO A 205 14.17 -5.58 1.75
N LYS A 206 13.72 -6.30 2.79
CA LYS A 206 13.77 -7.76 2.83
C LYS A 206 12.53 -8.33 2.16
N ASN A 207 12.73 -9.09 1.08
CA ASN A 207 11.68 -9.77 0.33
C ASN A 207 12.23 -11.06 -0.30
N LYS A 208 11.44 -11.76 -1.11
CA LYS A 208 11.85 -13.02 -1.75
C LYS A 208 13.07 -12.90 -2.66
N GLU A 209 13.31 -11.72 -3.23
CA GLU A 209 14.44 -11.46 -4.14
C GLU A 209 15.71 -11.06 -3.39
N THR A 210 15.57 -10.48 -2.19
CA THR A 210 16.68 -9.90 -1.44
C THR A 210 17.12 -10.73 -0.23
N ILE A 211 16.34 -11.72 0.19
CA ILE A 211 16.78 -12.68 1.21
C ILE A 211 18.05 -13.38 0.73
N ASN A 212 19.13 -13.31 1.56
CA ASN A 212 20.43 -13.89 1.27
C ASN A 212 21.01 -13.45 -0.09
N ILE A 213 20.71 -12.21 -0.52
CA ILE A 213 21.25 -11.66 -1.78
C ILE A 213 22.77 -11.67 -1.79
N ILE A 214 23.40 -11.61 -0.61
CA ILE A 214 24.80 -11.91 -0.38
C ILE A 214 24.91 -13.23 0.39
N ASP A 215 25.29 -14.27 -0.33
CA ASP A 215 25.49 -15.63 0.16
C ASP A 215 26.91 -16.11 -0.20
N GLU A 216 27.27 -17.34 0.11
CA GLU A 216 28.58 -17.96 -0.14
C GLU A 216 29.05 -17.75 -1.59
N ALA A 217 28.14 -17.91 -2.57
CA ALA A 217 28.47 -17.76 -3.99
C ALA A 217 28.86 -16.32 -4.36
N GLN A 218 28.20 -15.32 -3.78
CA GLN A 218 28.54 -13.92 -3.99
C GLN A 218 29.83 -13.55 -3.27
N ILE A 219 30.00 -14.01 -2.03
CA ILE A 219 31.23 -13.76 -1.25
C ILE A 219 32.46 -14.35 -1.94
N ALA A 220 32.34 -15.52 -2.56
CA ALA A 220 33.43 -16.14 -3.30
C ALA A 220 33.94 -15.27 -4.47
N LYS A 221 33.06 -14.48 -5.11
CA LYS A 221 33.39 -13.54 -6.19
C LYS A 221 33.98 -12.22 -5.70
N MET A 222 33.79 -11.87 -4.43
CA MET A 222 34.30 -10.60 -3.86
C MET A 222 35.81 -10.55 -3.80
N LYS A 223 36.34 -9.34 -3.67
CA LYS A 223 37.77 -9.14 -3.35
C LYS A 223 38.11 -9.77 -2.02
N ASP A 224 39.34 -10.29 -1.90
CA ASP A 224 39.89 -10.65 -0.60
C ASP A 224 40.07 -9.39 0.25
N GLY A 225 39.61 -9.45 1.49
CA GLY A 225 39.64 -8.31 2.39
C GLY A 225 38.49 -7.30 2.20
N VAL A 226 37.40 -7.65 1.49
CA VAL A 226 36.19 -6.83 1.38
C VAL A 226 35.62 -6.49 2.74
N ARG A 227 34.92 -5.35 2.85
CA ARG A 227 34.21 -4.94 4.05
C ARG A 227 32.72 -4.79 3.76
N LEU A 228 31.89 -5.40 4.62
CA LEU A 228 30.44 -5.48 4.41
C LEU A 228 29.71 -4.71 5.50
N ILE A 229 28.72 -3.91 5.12
CA ILE A 229 27.90 -3.09 6.03
C ILE A 229 26.41 -3.42 5.82
N ASN A 230 25.71 -3.72 6.91
CA ASN A 230 24.26 -3.93 6.90
C ASN A 230 23.61 -3.22 8.09
N CYS A 231 22.99 -2.07 7.82
CA CYS A 231 22.10 -1.35 8.73
C CYS A 231 20.67 -1.29 8.18
N ALA A 232 20.29 -2.24 7.29
CA ALA A 232 18.99 -2.30 6.65
C ALA A 232 18.08 -3.35 7.29
N ARG A 233 18.30 -4.66 7.00
CA ARG A 233 17.51 -5.79 7.55
C ARG A 233 18.39 -7.02 7.74
N GLY A 234 18.13 -7.75 8.84
CA GLY A 234 18.70 -9.09 9.03
C GLY A 234 18.22 -10.08 7.98
N GLY A 235 19.15 -10.95 7.50
CA GLY A 235 18.88 -11.93 6.46
C GLY A 235 19.02 -11.42 5.02
N LEU A 236 19.50 -10.19 4.82
CA LEU A 236 19.98 -9.74 3.50
C LEU A 236 21.35 -10.33 3.20
N TYR A 237 22.21 -10.45 4.20
CA TYR A 237 23.42 -11.25 4.18
C TYR A 237 23.14 -12.60 4.84
N ASN A 238 23.57 -13.71 4.23
CA ASN A 238 23.55 -15.01 4.88
C ASN A 238 24.52 -15.00 6.06
N GLU A 239 24.00 -15.10 7.28
CA GLU A 239 24.78 -14.95 8.52
C GLU A 239 25.80 -16.06 8.73
N ASP A 240 25.49 -17.31 8.29
CA ASP A 240 26.43 -18.44 8.36
C ASP A 240 27.58 -18.27 7.37
N ALA A 241 27.27 -17.87 6.13
CA ALA A 241 28.27 -17.58 5.12
C ALA A 241 29.17 -16.38 5.56
N LEU A 242 28.57 -15.34 6.14
CA LEU A 242 29.27 -14.20 6.69
C LEU A 242 30.23 -14.62 7.80
N TYR A 243 29.77 -15.41 8.78
CA TYR A 243 30.59 -15.93 9.88
C TYR A 243 31.80 -16.73 9.36
N LYS A 244 31.58 -17.68 8.47
CA LYS A 244 32.62 -18.52 7.87
C LYS A 244 33.69 -17.69 7.16
N ASN A 245 33.28 -16.71 6.36
CA ASN A 245 34.19 -15.90 5.54
C ASN A 245 34.90 -14.78 6.32
N LEU A 246 34.32 -14.29 7.42
CA LEU A 246 34.99 -13.44 8.38
C LEU A 246 36.12 -14.20 9.12
N LYS A 247 35.83 -15.45 9.53
CA LYS A 247 36.77 -16.31 10.24
C LYS A 247 37.92 -16.74 9.35
N SER A 248 37.73 -16.95 8.06
CA SER A 248 38.78 -17.28 7.09
C SER A 248 39.62 -16.07 6.65
N GLY A 249 39.15 -14.83 6.90
CA GLY A 249 39.79 -13.59 6.45
C GLY A 249 39.41 -13.18 5.01
N LYS A 250 38.57 -13.91 4.31
CA LYS A 250 38.01 -13.50 2.99
C LYS A 250 37.31 -12.16 3.11
N ILE A 251 36.50 -12.00 4.16
CA ILE A 251 35.89 -10.73 4.57
C ILE A 251 36.78 -10.14 5.69
N ALA A 252 37.33 -8.95 5.46
CA ALA A 252 38.17 -8.31 6.44
C ALA A 252 37.39 -7.78 7.64
N TYR A 253 36.18 -7.29 7.41
CA TYR A 253 35.37 -6.68 8.46
C TYR A 253 33.87 -6.66 8.09
N ALA A 254 33.00 -6.82 9.09
CA ALA A 254 31.59 -6.58 8.94
C ALA A 254 31.03 -5.60 9.98
N GLY A 255 30.24 -4.62 9.52
CA GLY A 255 29.45 -3.72 10.36
C GLY A 255 27.98 -4.11 10.27
N ILE A 256 27.41 -4.59 11.39
CA ILE A 256 26.07 -5.20 11.43
C ILE A 256 25.22 -4.53 12.51
N ASP A 257 24.13 -3.90 12.09
CA ASP A 257 23.16 -3.29 13.02
C ASP A 257 21.90 -4.16 13.20
N VAL A 258 21.71 -5.16 12.33
CA VAL A 258 20.47 -5.95 12.22
C VAL A 258 20.76 -7.44 12.05
N PHE A 259 19.90 -8.30 12.62
CA PHE A 259 20.06 -9.75 12.62
C PHE A 259 18.78 -10.45 12.15
N VAL A 260 18.89 -11.69 11.66
CA VAL A 260 17.75 -12.52 11.26
C VAL A 260 16.79 -12.73 12.43
N LYS A 261 17.37 -12.97 13.61
CA LYS A 261 16.62 -13.10 14.87
C LYS A 261 17.10 -12.07 15.87
N GLU A 262 16.20 -11.22 16.32
CA GLU A 262 16.42 -10.20 17.34
C GLU A 262 15.55 -10.47 18.58
N PRO A 263 16.06 -10.24 19.80
CA PRO A 263 17.41 -9.79 20.17
C PRO A 263 18.49 -10.85 19.92
N ALA A 264 19.67 -10.40 19.47
CA ALA A 264 20.78 -11.24 19.02
C ALA A 264 21.94 -11.37 20.03
N SER A 265 21.66 -11.28 21.33
CA SER A 265 22.66 -11.18 22.41
C SER A 265 23.65 -12.36 22.52
N GLN A 266 23.34 -13.50 21.89
CA GLN A 266 24.20 -14.70 21.88
C GLN A 266 24.57 -15.13 20.46
N HIS A 267 24.56 -14.20 19.50
CA HIS A 267 24.83 -14.53 18.11
C HIS A 267 26.32 -14.81 17.85
N PRO A 268 26.71 -15.85 17.07
CA PRO A 268 28.10 -16.22 16.83
C PRO A 268 28.97 -15.09 16.24
N LEU A 269 28.39 -14.20 15.43
CA LEU A 269 29.11 -13.05 14.88
C LEU A 269 29.67 -12.10 15.96
N LEU A 270 29.07 -12.08 17.16
CA LEU A 270 29.53 -11.23 18.28
C LEU A 270 30.85 -11.67 18.88
N GLU A 271 31.28 -12.92 18.64
CA GLU A 271 32.55 -13.47 19.11
C GLU A 271 33.74 -13.08 18.23
N LEU A 272 33.48 -12.52 17.03
CA LEU A 272 34.49 -12.20 16.05
C LEU A 272 35.07 -10.78 16.26
N ALA A 273 36.41 -10.67 16.37
CA ALA A 273 37.09 -9.39 16.58
C ALA A 273 36.95 -8.42 15.39
N ASN A 274 36.66 -8.94 14.20
CA ASN A 274 36.49 -8.19 12.95
C ASN A 274 35.00 -7.95 12.62
N VAL A 275 34.17 -7.90 13.65
CA VAL A 275 32.73 -7.51 13.55
C VAL A 275 32.47 -6.34 14.50
N SER A 276 31.76 -5.33 14.01
CA SER A 276 31.09 -4.36 14.87
C SER A 276 29.60 -4.59 14.78
N ALA A 277 29.01 -4.96 15.91
CA ALA A 277 27.57 -5.22 16.01
C ALA A 277 26.90 -4.20 16.92
N THR A 278 25.75 -3.69 16.50
CA THR A 278 24.91 -2.79 17.29
C THR A 278 23.50 -3.35 17.41
N PRO A 279 22.79 -3.08 18.52
CA PRO A 279 21.47 -3.66 18.77
C PRO A 279 20.35 -2.89 18.08
N HIS A 280 20.36 -2.87 16.73
CA HIS A 280 19.38 -2.26 15.85
C HIS A 280 19.16 -0.76 16.17
N LEU A 281 20.24 0.03 16.10
CA LEU A 281 20.25 1.45 16.46
C LEU A 281 19.99 2.39 15.27
N GLY A 282 19.78 1.89 14.06
CA GLY A 282 19.61 2.70 12.85
C GLY A 282 18.55 3.79 12.93
N ALA A 283 17.52 3.62 13.77
CA ALA A 283 16.49 4.65 14.02
C ALA A 283 16.58 5.24 15.45
N ASN A 284 17.60 4.92 16.22
CA ASN A 284 17.65 5.24 17.65
C ASN A 284 18.38 6.56 17.96
N THR A 285 17.87 7.66 17.38
CA THR A 285 18.25 9.03 17.73
C THR A 285 17.06 9.79 18.32
N LEU A 286 17.31 10.82 19.13
CA LEU A 286 16.24 11.63 19.73
C LEU A 286 15.32 12.25 18.69
N GLU A 287 15.91 12.77 17.61
CA GLU A 287 15.19 13.40 16.50
C GLU A 287 14.35 12.36 15.76
N SER A 288 14.91 11.22 15.42
CA SER A 288 14.22 10.16 14.70
C SER A 288 13.05 9.61 15.51
N GLN A 289 13.25 9.32 16.80
CA GLN A 289 12.19 8.84 17.71
C GLN A 289 11.05 9.84 17.83
N LYS A 290 11.37 11.15 17.93
CA LYS A 290 10.38 12.23 17.97
C LYS A 290 9.60 12.30 16.65
N ASN A 291 10.29 12.34 15.50
CA ASN A 291 9.66 12.46 14.19
C ASN A 291 8.77 11.25 13.88
N ILE A 292 9.24 10.04 14.16
CA ILE A 292 8.44 8.81 14.02
C ILE A 292 7.14 8.90 14.82
N ALA A 293 7.21 9.36 16.07
CA ALA A 293 6.04 9.44 16.94
C ALA A 293 5.04 10.52 16.49
N VAL A 294 5.53 11.65 16.00
CA VAL A 294 4.71 12.73 15.43
C VAL A 294 3.98 12.24 14.19
N ASP A 295 4.71 11.70 13.22
CA ASP A 295 4.14 11.21 11.96
C ASP A 295 3.13 10.08 12.20
N ALA A 296 3.44 9.14 13.11
CA ALA A 296 2.53 8.05 13.44
C ALA A 296 1.23 8.55 14.10
N ALA A 297 1.34 9.55 14.99
CA ALA A 297 0.16 10.14 15.64
C ALA A 297 -0.73 10.88 14.63
N GLU A 298 -0.15 11.67 13.73
CA GLU A 298 -0.87 12.39 12.67
C GLU A 298 -1.56 11.44 11.69
N GLN A 299 -0.87 10.38 11.27
CA GLN A 299 -1.46 9.34 10.42
C GLN A 299 -2.62 8.61 11.13
N ALA A 300 -2.46 8.26 12.40
CA ALA A 300 -3.51 7.59 13.18
C ALA A 300 -4.76 8.48 13.38
N ILE A 301 -4.58 9.78 13.62
CA ILE A 301 -5.67 10.74 13.72
C ILE A 301 -6.41 10.86 12.38
N SER A 302 -5.66 10.98 11.28
CA SER A 302 -6.24 11.06 9.94
C SER A 302 -7.06 9.81 9.61
N ALA A 303 -6.51 8.62 9.90
CA ALA A 303 -7.17 7.33 9.69
C ALA A 303 -8.43 7.17 10.57
N ALA A 304 -8.37 7.55 11.84
CA ALA A 304 -9.51 7.48 12.76
C ALA A 304 -10.69 8.34 12.28
N ARG A 305 -10.40 9.48 11.65
CA ARG A 305 -11.39 10.37 11.04
C ARG A 305 -11.83 9.95 9.65
N GLY A 306 -11.17 8.97 9.05
CA GLY A 306 -11.44 8.54 7.66
C GLY A 306 -11.09 9.59 6.61
N ILE A 307 -10.13 10.49 6.89
CA ILE A 307 -9.73 11.57 5.98
C ILE A 307 -8.80 11.04 4.90
N CYS A 308 -7.68 10.43 5.28
CA CYS A 308 -6.72 9.80 4.37
C CYS A 308 -5.85 8.78 5.12
N TYR A 309 -5.12 7.97 4.37
CA TYR A 309 -4.25 6.92 4.87
C TYR A 309 -2.84 7.07 4.29
N PRO A 310 -2.07 8.08 4.75
CA PRO A 310 -0.74 8.32 4.23
C PRO A 310 0.17 7.11 4.42
N ASN A 311 1.06 6.87 3.48
CA ASN A 311 2.01 5.75 3.51
C ASN A 311 1.37 4.37 3.69
N ALA A 312 0.12 4.20 3.25
CA ALA A 312 -0.53 2.90 3.28
C ALA A 312 0.20 1.89 2.37
N LEU A 313 0.37 0.67 2.88
CA LEU A 313 1.14 -0.38 2.23
C LEU A 313 0.26 -1.35 1.41
N ASN A 314 -1.01 -1.46 1.77
CA ASN A 314 -1.95 -2.43 1.20
C ASN A 314 -3.17 -1.78 0.53
N LEU A 315 -3.09 -0.51 0.16
CA LEU A 315 -4.10 0.13 -0.67
C LEU A 315 -3.88 -0.17 -2.15
N PRO A 316 -4.95 -0.39 -2.94
CA PRO A 316 -4.85 -0.65 -4.38
C PRO A 316 -4.37 0.58 -5.18
N ILE A 317 -4.57 1.77 -4.64
CA ILE A 317 -4.13 3.05 -5.19
C ILE A 317 -3.63 3.93 -4.05
N LYS A 318 -2.44 4.49 -4.20
CA LYS A 318 -1.96 5.56 -3.32
C LYS A 318 -2.51 6.89 -3.82
N THR A 319 -3.26 7.56 -2.96
CA THR A 319 -3.93 8.84 -3.30
C THR A 319 -2.93 9.95 -3.69
N GLU A 320 -1.71 9.89 -3.18
CA GLU A 320 -0.65 10.88 -3.40
C GLU A 320 -0.03 10.80 -4.81
N ASP A 321 -0.13 9.63 -5.46
CA ASP A 321 0.45 9.37 -6.78
C ASP A 321 -0.59 9.45 -7.93
N LEU A 322 -1.86 9.78 -7.61
CA LEU A 322 -2.92 9.80 -8.61
C LEU A 322 -2.93 11.10 -9.42
N PRO A 323 -2.81 11.04 -10.75
CA PRO A 323 -3.14 12.17 -11.59
C PRO A 323 -4.58 12.66 -11.35
N ASN A 324 -4.80 13.97 -11.37
CA ASN A 324 -6.11 14.57 -11.08
C ASN A 324 -7.27 13.98 -11.89
N TYR A 325 -7.01 13.51 -13.12
CA TYR A 325 -8.04 12.92 -13.97
C TYR A 325 -8.48 11.52 -13.54
N VAL A 326 -7.73 10.82 -12.67
CA VAL A 326 -8.04 9.45 -12.23
C VAL A 326 -9.01 9.44 -11.04
N ALA A 327 -8.88 10.38 -10.12
CA ALA A 327 -9.69 10.42 -8.89
C ALA A 327 -11.21 10.36 -9.14
N PRO A 328 -11.80 11.08 -10.12
CA PRO A 328 -13.23 10.99 -10.41
C PRO A 328 -13.66 9.61 -10.94
N PHE A 329 -12.74 8.86 -11.60
CA PHE A 329 -13.04 7.50 -12.07
C PHE A 329 -13.09 6.48 -10.95
N VAL A 330 -12.42 6.70 -9.84
CA VAL A 330 -12.49 5.84 -8.65
C VAL A 330 -13.94 5.78 -8.13
N GLU A 331 -14.52 6.93 -7.88
CA GLU A 331 -15.89 7.05 -7.41
C GLU A 331 -16.90 6.58 -8.48
N LEU A 332 -16.71 6.99 -9.73
CA LEU A 332 -17.57 6.58 -10.86
C LEU A 332 -17.60 5.06 -11.01
N THR A 333 -16.47 4.39 -10.91
CA THR A 333 -16.38 2.92 -11.03
C THR A 333 -17.20 2.23 -9.95
N SER A 334 -17.08 2.65 -8.70
CA SER A 334 -17.88 2.10 -7.60
C SER A 334 -19.36 2.33 -7.80
N LYS A 335 -19.78 3.54 -8.21
CA LYS A 335 -21.17 3.89 -8.50
C LYS A 335 -21.76 3.07 -9.64
N MET A 336 -21.02 2.94 -10.75
CA MET A 336 -21.47 2.13 -11.89
C MET A 336 -21.65 0.66 -11.52
N SER A 337 -20.74 0.12 -10.74
CA SER A 337 -20.77 -1.26 -10.32
C SER A 337 -21.94 -1.51 -9.35
N TYR A 338 -22.17 -0.60 -8.41
CA TYR A 338 -23.32 -0.64 -7.52
C TYR A 338 -24.64 -0.54 -8.28
N PHE A 339 -24.71 0.37 -9.24
CA PHE A 339 -25.87 0.50 -10.13
C PHE A 339 -26.13 -0.77 -10.96
N ALA A 340 -25.07 -1.34 -11.53
CA ALA A 340 -25.15 -2.59 -12.27
C ALA A 340 -25.68 -3.76 -11.41
N ALA A 341 -25.24 -3.85 -10.15
CA ALA A 341 -25.68 -4.87 -9.21
C ALA A 341 -27.17 -4.75 -8.87
N GLN A 342 -27.68 -3.53 -8.68
CA GLN A 342 -29.10 -3.29 -8.43
C GLN A 342 -30.00 -3.61 -9.64
N LEU A 343 -29.48 -3.42 -10.86
CA LEU A 343 -30.19 -3.79 -12.09
C LEU A 343 -30.10 -5.28 -12.41
N ASN A 344 -29.24 -6.03 -11.73
CA ASN A 344 -29.01 -7.44 -11.98
C ASN A 344 -29.66 -8.28 -10.86
N LYS A 345 -30.31 -9.38 -11.22
CA LYS A 345 -30.82 -10.36 -10.26
C LYS A 345 -29.93 -11.60 -10.27
N GLY A 346 -29.99 -12.37 -9.17
CA GLY A 346 -29.23 -13.60 -9.04
C GLY A 346 -27.84 -13.43 -8.42
N ALA A 347 -27.15 -14.55 -8.23
CA ALA A 347 -25.84 -14.57 -7.63
C ALA A 347 -24.77 -14.09 -8.63
N ILE A 348 -23.94 -13.14 -8.21
CA ILE A 348 -22.83 -12.65 -9.04
C ILE A 348 -21.82 -13.77 -9.26
N LYS A 349 -21.51 -14.06 -10.53
CA LYS A 349 -20.51 -15.04 -10.97
C LYS A 349 -19.20 -14.38 -11.39
N SER A 350 -19.30 -13.24 -12.09
CA SER A 350 -18.10 -12.51 -12.49
C SER A 350 -18.31 -11.01 -12.57
N ILE A 351 -17.23 -10.27 -12.34
CA ILE A 351 -17.15 -8.82 -12.47
C ILE A 351 -15.94 -8.51 -13.36
N LYS A 352 -16.19 -7.94 -14.53
CA LYS A 352 -15.13 -7.54 -15.48
C LYS A 352 -15.12 -6.02 -15.63
N LEU A 353 -13.94 -5.43 -15.43
CA LEU A 353 -13.69 -4.02 -15.73
C LEU A 353 -13.06 -3.90 -17.12
N ILE A 354 -13.63 -3.06 -17.98
CA ILE A 354 -13.13 -2.76 -19.32
C ILE A 354 -12.69 -1.30 -19.32
N ALA A 355 -11.44 -1.04 -19.67
CA ALA A 355 -10.86 0.30 -19.69
C ALA A 355 -10.38 0.70 -21.08
N GLU A 356 -10.68 1.94 -21.47
CA GLU A 356 -10.34 2.55 -22.78
C GLU A 356 -9.65 3.89 -22.54
N GLY A 357 -8.54 4.17 -23.21
CA GLY A 357 -7.75 5.40 -23.09
C GLY A 357 -6.68 5.33 -21.98
N GLU A 358 -6.18 6.49 -21.55
CA GLU A 358 -5.10 6.60 -20.54
C GLU A 358 -5.47 6.00 -19.18
N ILE A 359 -6.77 5.94 -18.87
CA ILE A 359 -7.30 5.36 -17.62
C ILE A 359 -7.00 3.85 -17.51
N SER A 360 -6.69 3.19 -18.61
CA SER A 360 -6.32 1.77 -18.66
C SER A 360 -5.08 1.45 -17.82
N ASN A 361 -4.18 2.41 -17.62
CA ASN A 361 -3.01 2.25 -16.74
C ASN A 361 -3.40 1.98 -15.27
N TYR A 362 -4.60 2.34 -14.87
CA TYR A 362 -5.15 2.19 -13.52
C TYR A 362 -6.23 1.11 -13.42
N ALA A 363 -6.49 0.38 -14.50
CA ALA A 363 -7.61 -0.55 -14.60
C ALA A 363 -7.60 -1.64 -13.50
N LYS A 364 -6.43 -2.21 -13.18
CA LYS A 364 -6.30 -3.20 -12.09
C LYS A 364 -6.71 -2.64 -10.72
N SER A 365 -6.31 -1.41 -10.44
CA SER A 365 -6.66 -0.73 -9.20
C SER A 365 -8.15 -0.37 -9.15
N LEU A 366 -8.70 0.10 -10.28
CA LEU A 366 -10.12 0.46 -10.41
C LEU A 366 -11.04 -0.76 -10.30
N LEU A 367 -10.57 -1.96 -10.69
CA LEU A 367 -11.32 -3.21 -10.49
C LEU A 367 -11.70 -3.41 -9.02
N THR A 368 -10.82 -3.06 -8.08
CA THR A 368 -11.11 -3.17 -6.64
C THR A 368 -12.32 -2.33 -6.24
N PHE A 369 -12.45 -1.12 -6.80
CA PHE A 369 -13.60 -0.25 -6.53
C PHE A 369 -14.87 -0.76 -7.22
N ALA A 370 -14.73 -1.44 -8.36
CA ALA A 370 -15.86 -2.14 -8.97
C ALA A 370 -16.36 -3.29 -8.09
N LEU A 371 -15.45 -4.06 -7.49
CA LEU A 371 -15.80 -5.14 -6.56
C LEU A 371 -16.52 -4.60 -5.33
N VAL A 372 -16.03 -3.51 -4.72
CA VAL A 372 -16.71 -2.86 -3.58
C VAL A 372 -18.13 -2.44 -3.96
N GLY A 373 -18.30 -1.75 -5.09
CA GLY A 373 -19.63 -1.31 -5.53
C GLY A 373 -20.58 -2.48 -5.77
N ALA A 374 -20.12 -3.52 -6.49
CA ALA A 374 -20.97 -4.67 -6.84
C ALA A 374 -21.44 -5.48 -5.63
N MET A 375 -20.59 -5.59 -4.60
CA MET A 375 -20.87 -6.43 -3.42
C MET A 375 -21.43 -5.63 -2.24
N LYS A 376 -21.63 -4.32 -2.36
CA LYS A 376 -22.03 -3.42 -1.27
C LYS A 376 -23.29 -3.92 -0.53
N ASP A 377 -24.35 -4.26 -1.24
CA ASP A 377 -25.61 -4.70 -0.63
C ASP A 377 -25.53 -6.13 -0.06
N SER A 378 -24.67 -6.97 -0.63
CA SER A 378 -24.54 -8.38 -0.23
C SER A 378 -23.57 -8.62 0.92
N VAL A 379 -22.66 -7.70 1.17
CA VAL A 379 -21.63 -7.79 2.23
C VAL A 379 -21.84 -6.72 3.31
N GLY A 380 -22.45 -5.59 2.94
CA GLY A 380 -22.64 -4.46 3.86
C GLY A 380 -21.32 -3.74 4.17
N ASP A 381 -21.19 -3.25 5.41
CA ASP A 381 -20.04 -2.48 5.87
C ASP A 381 -18.74 -3.32 6.05
N GLY A 382 -18.83 -4.64 5.88
CA GLY A 382 -17.67 -5.55 5.95
C GLY A 382 -16.78 -5.52 4.72
N ILE A 383 -17.19 -4.86 3.62
CA ILE A 383 -16.36 -4.75 2.41
C ILE A 383 -15.76 -3.36 2.26
N ASN A 384 -14.49 -3.32 1.90
CA ASN A 384 -13.79 -2.11 1.50
C ASN A 384 -12.76 -2.42 0.39
N TYR A 385 -12.07 -1.39 -0.10
CA TYR A 385 -11.11 -1.53 -1.19
C TYR A 385 -9.82 -2.28 -0.81
N VAL A 386 -9.61 -2.64 0.45
CA VAL A 386 -8.48 -3.47 0.88
C VAL A 386 -8.82 -4.96 0.78
N ASN A 387 -10.03 -5.35 1.22
CA ASN A 387 -10.44 -6.76 1.28
C ASN A 387 -11.30 -7.22 0.08
N ALA A 388 -11.73 -6.31 -0.78
CA ALA A 388 -12.71 -6.64 -1.84
C ALA A 388 -12.30 -7.83 -2.73
N SER A 389 -11.03 -7.94 -3.09
CA SER A 389 -10.52 -9.07 -3.90
C SER A 389 -10.55 -10.39 -3.13
N PHE A 390 -10.26 -10.38 -1.82
CA PHE A 390 -10.34 -11.57 -0.98
C PHE A 390 -11.80 -12.02 -0.81
N VAL A 391 -12.70 -11.09 -0.52
CA VAL A 391 -14.13 -11.36 -0.38
C VAL A 391 -14.74 -11.91 -1.68
N ALA A 392 -14.34 -11.34 -2.84
CA ALA A 392 -14.78 -11.85 -4.14
C ALA A 392 -14.32 -13.30 -4.35
N ASN A 393 -13.04 -13.61 -4.09
CA ASN A 393 -12.50 -14.96 -4.20
C ASN A 393 -13.20 -15.95 -3.27
N GLU A 394 -13.42 -15.61 -2.01
CA GLU A 394 -14.14 -16.46 -1.04
C GLU A 394 -15.57 -16.77 -1.46
N ARG A 395 -16.22 -15.84 -2.17
CA ARG A 395 -17.56 -16.01 -2.72
C ARG A 395 -17.60 -16.67 -4.08
N GLY A 396 -16.44 -17.06 -4.64
CA GLY A 396 -16.34 -17.67 -5.96
C GLY A 396 -16.70 -16.70 -7.10
N ILE A 397 -16.49 -15.40 -6.91
CA ILE A 397 -16.74 -14.37 -7.93
C ILE A 397 -15.44 -14.17 -8.71
N ASP A 398 -15.47 -14.50 -10.00
CA ASP A 398 -14.37 -14.22 -10.90
C ASP A 398 -14.22 -12.72 -11.16
N SER A 399 -13.00 -12.21 -11.14
CA SER A 399 -12.73 -10.80 -11.43
C SER A 399 -11.61 -10.63 -12.44
N ASP A 400 -11.82 -9.79 -13.45
CA ASP A 400 -10.89 -9.63 -14.56
C ASP A 400 -10.88 -8.21 -15.12
N VAL A 401 -9.79 -7.85 -15.79
CA VAL A 401 -9.60 -6.56 -16.47
C VAL A 401 -9.37 -6.79 -17.95
N GLU A 402 -10.11 -6.06 -18.77
CA GLU A 402 -9.92 -5.99 -20.22
C GLU A 402 -9.49 -4.57 -20.62
N ILE A 403 -8.37 -4.45 -21.30
CA ILE A 403 -7.90 -3.18 -21.86
C ILE A 403 -8.22 -3.15 -23.35
N LYS A 404 -8.97 -2.14 -23.79
CA LYS A 404 -9.26 -1.91 -25.21
C LYS A 404 -8.36 -0.82 -25.75
N PRO A 405 -7.61 -1.08 -26.84
CA PRO A 405 -6.72 -0.09 -27.45
C PRO A 405 -7.47 1.05 -28.16
N GLU A 406 -8.70 0.78 -28.62
CA GLU A 406 -9.55 1.77 -29.29
C GLU A 406 -10.53 2.39 -28.30
N ASN A 407 -10.66 3.71 -28.36
CA ASN A 407 -11.64 4.41 -27.55
C ASN A 407 -12.95 4.57 -28.33
N SER A 408 -14.06 4.45 -27.63
CA SER A 408 -15.43 4.57 -28.13
C SER A 408 -15.87 6.03 -28.39
N GLY A 409 -14.92 6.94 -28.66
CA GLY A 409 -15.16 8.38 -28.85
C GLY A 409 -15.02 9.22 -27.58
N TYR A 410 -14.61 8.62 -26.46
CA TYR A 410 -14.28 9.31 -25.21
C TYR A 410 -12.77 9.27 -24.97
N LYS A 411 -12.18 10.35 -24.44
CA LYS A 411 -10.74 10.35 -24.07
C LYS A 411 -10.39 9.22 -23.12
N ASN A 412 -11.26 8.99 -22.12
CA ASN A 412 -11.19 7.89 -21.15
C ASN A 412 -12.59 7.32 -20.94
N LYS A 413 -12.75 6.01 -20.95
CA LYS A 413 -14.00 5.34 -20.62
C LYS A 413 -13.72 4.09 -19.79
N ILE A 414 -14.58 3.84 -18.82
CA ILE A 414 -14.62 2.60 -18.06
C ILE A 414 -15.97 1.95 -18.25
N SER A 415 -15.99 0.64 -18.40
CA SER A 415 -17.22 -0.14 -18.38
C SER A 415 -17.08 -1.28 -17.38
N VAL A 416 -18.11 -1.49 -16.56
CA VAL A 416 -18.23 -2.61 -15.63
C VAL A 416 -19.25 -3.59 -16.17
N LYS A 417 -18.85 -4.85 -16.38
CA LYS A 417 -19.74 -5.94 -16.75
C LYS A 417 -19.90 -6.86 -15.55
N ILE A 418 -21.15 -6.98 -15.08
CA ILE A 418 -21.52 -7.94 -14.04
C ILE A 418 -22.32 -9.08 -14.69
N THR A 419 -21.87 -10.31 -14.44
CA THR A 419 -22.55 -11.53 -14.88
C THR A 419 -23.08 -12.27 -13.66
N THR A 420 -24.35 -12.61 -13.68
CA THR A 420 -25.00 -13.45 -12.68
C THR A 420 -25.39 -14.80 -13.30
N ASP A 421 -26.04 -15.65 -12.55
CA ASP A 421 -26.63 -16.89 -13.06
C ASP A 421 -27.82 -16.65 -13.99
N GLU A 422 -28.46 -15.48 -13.94
CA GLU A 422 -29.61 -15.15 -14.79
C GLU A 422 -29.21 -14.44 -16.09
N TYR A 423 -28.39 -13.38 -16.02
CA TYR A 423 -27.96 -12.61 -17.18
C TYR A 423 -26.71 -11.76 -16.91
N ALA A 424 -26.24 -11.05 -17.93
CA ALA A 424 -25.14 -10.13 -17.83
C ALA A 424 -25.57 -8.70 -18.18
N ILE A 425 -25.09 -7.72 -17.43
CA ILE A 425 -25.27 -6.30 -17.71
C ILE A 425 -23.93 -5.59 -17.78
N ILE A 426 -23.80 -4.63 -18.69
CA ILE A 426 -22.65 -3.75 -18.83
C ILE A 426 -23.07 -2.31 -18.62
N ILE A 427 -22.38 -1.58 -17.77
CA ILE A 427 -22.56 -0.14 -17.52
C ILE A 427 -21.26 0.55 -17.90
N GLY A 428 -21.35 1.52 -18.82
CA GLY A 428 -20.20 2.33 -19.24
C GLY A 428 -20.31 3.76 -18.77
N GLY A 429 -19.19 4.33 -18.33
CA GLY A 429 -19.10 5.70 -17.84
C GLY A 429 -17.84 6.42 -18.25
N THR A 430 -17.88 7.74 -18.21
CA THR A 430 -16.77 8.64 -18.50
C THR A 430 -16.83 9.87 -17.61
N VAL A 431 -15.76 10.65 -17.62
CA VAL A 431 -15.66 11.93 -16.92
C VAL A 431 -15.42 13.04 -17.94
N PHE A 432 -16.26 14.05 -17.92
CA PHE A 432 -16.10 15.27 -18.71
C PHE A 432 -15.43 16.36 -17.86
N GLY A 433 -14.56 17.15 -18.49
CA GLY A 433 -13.79 18.16 -17.78
C GLY A 433 -12.96 17.55 -16.66
N GLU A 434 -12.95 18.19 -15.49
CA GLU A 434 -12.15 17.72 -14.33
C GLU A 434 -12.90 16.67 -13.48
N ASN A 435 -14.24 16.84 -13.28
CA ASN A 435 -14.97 16.04 -12.28
C ASN A 435 -16.41 15.66 -12.70
N GLU A 436 -16.85 15.92 -13.92
CA GLU A 436 -18.23 15.66 -14.29
C GLU A 436 -18.45 14.21 -14.70
N GLN A 437 -18.82 13.38 -13.73
CA GLN A 437 -19.11 11.95 -13.93
C GLN A 437 -20.40 11.75 -14.72
N ARG A 438 -20.37 10.84 -15.71
CA ARG A 438 -21.52 10.46 -16.52
C ARG A 438 -21.56 8.96 -16.77
N ILE A 439 -22.75 8.37 -16.65
CA ILE A 439 -23.06 7.06 -17.22
C ILE A 439 -23.49 7.30 -18.66
N VAL A 440 -22.81 6.66 -19.61
CA VAL A 440 -22.99 6.87 -21.05
C VAL A 440 -23.45 5.61 -21.78
N GLN A 441 -23.57 4.48 -21.09
CA GLN A 441 -23.97 3.21 -21.66
C GLN A 441 -24.64 2.31 -20.61
N ILE A 442 -25.75 1.67 -20.98
CA ILE A 442 -26.41 0.57 -20.25
C ILE A 442 -26.69 -0.55 -21.26
N GLY A 443 -26.00 -1.69 -21.15
CA GLY A 443 -26.08 -2.75 -22.17
C GLY A 443 -25.70 -2.21 -23.55
N ASP A 444 -26.60 -2.39 -24.52
CA ASP A 444 -26.43 -1.91 -25.90
C ASP A 444 -26.98 -0.49 -26.12
N PHE A 445 -27.55 0.13 -25.07
CA PHE A 445 -28.16 1.44 -25.15
C PHE A 445 -27.18 2.54 -24.79
N LYS A 446 -27.04 3.54 -25.68
CA LYS A 446 -26.36 4.80 -25.37
C LYS A 446 -27.26 5.69 -24.54
N THR A 447 -26.74 6.29 -23.52
CA THR A 447 -27.44 7.21 -22.61
C THR A 447 -26.50 8.31 -22.15
N ASP A 448 -26.97 9.27 -21.37
CA ASP A 448 -26.11 10.30 -20.76
C ASP A 448 -26.81 10.89 -19.53
N PHE A 449 -26.40 10.46 -18.32
CA PHE A 449 -26.94 11.00 -17.07
C PHE A 449 -25.90 10.99 -15.95
N LYS A 450 -26.14 11.82 -14.93
CA LYS A 450 -25.28 11.87 -13.73
C LYS A 450 -25.57 10.67 -12.82
N PRO A 451 -24.54 9.95 -12.33
CA PRO A 451 -24.73 8.80 -11.44
C PRO A 451 -25.05 9.24 -10.01
N LYS A 452 -26.27 9.73 -9.80
CA LYS A 452 -26.77 10.17 -8.48
C LYS A 452 -28.29 10.17 -8.40
N GLY A 453 -28.80 9.96 -7.17
CA GLY A 453 -30.23 10.06 -6.87
C GLY A 453 -30.98 8.77 -7.12
N GLN A 454 -32.30 8.87 -7.06
CA GLN A 454 -33.22 7.75 -7.24
C GLN A 454 -33.66 7.71 -8.70
N MET A 455 -33.72 6.51 -9.28
CA MET A 455 -34.08 6.35 -10.68
C MET A 455 -34.83 5.07 -10.97
N ILE A 456 -35.69 5.15 -11.96
CA ILE A 456 -36.35 3.99 -12.58
C ILE A 456 -35.66 3.74 -13.92
N VAL A 457 -35.18 2.52 -14.13
CA VAL A 457 -34.70 2.07 -15.43
C VAL A 457 -35.79 1.20 -16.07
N PHE A 458 -36.28 1.66 -17.21
CA PHE A 458 -37.41 1.05 -17.89
C PHE A 458 -37.01 0.61 -19.30
N LYS A 459 -36.98 -0.68 -19.54
CA LYS A 459 -36.75 -1.25 -20.87
C LYS A 459 -38.09 -1.62 -21.52
N ASN A 460 -38.27 -1.21 -22.78
CA ASN A 460 -39.54 -1.38 -23.48
C ASN A 460 -39.36 -1.66 -24.99
N THR A 461 -40.42 -2.17 -25.62
CA THR A 461 -40.58 -2.13 -27.07
C THR A 461 -40.71 -0.67 -27.52
N ASP A 462 -39.91 -0.25 -28.52
CA ASP A 462 -39.88 1.14 -29.02
C ASP A 462 -41.09 1.46 -29.89
N VAL A 463 -42.20 1.84 -29.25
CA VAL A 463 -43.48 2.20 -29.91
C VAL A 463 -44.04 3.52 -29.37
N PRO A 464 -44.88 4.23 -30.13
CA PRO A 464 -45.53 5.45 -29.67
C PRO A 464 -46.36 5.25 -28.41
N GLY A 465 -46.39 6.24 -27.51
CA GLY A 465 -47.24 6.26 -26.31
C GLY A 465 -46.55 5.84 -25.02
N VAL A 466 -45.40 5.19 -25.05
CA VAL A 466 -44.70 4.67 -23.86
C VAL A 466 -44.40 5.76 -22.83
N ILE A 467 -43.91 6.93 -23.27
CA ILE A 467 -43.60 8.05 -22.36
C ILE A 467 -44.85 8.55 -21.65
N ARG A 468 -46.00 8.66 -22.38
CA ARG A 468 -47.30 9.04 -21.80
C ARG A 468 -47.69 8.07 -20.69
N ASP A 469 -47.60 6.77 -20.97
CA ASP A 469 -48.06 5.73 -20.05
C ASP A 469 -47.18 5.71 -18.77
N ILE A 470 -45.88 5.81 -18.91
CA ILE A 470 -44.92 5.93 -17.77
C ILE A 470 -45.24 7.20 -16.96
N SER A 471 -45.26 8.36 -17.62
CA SER A 471 -45.50 9.64 -16.93
C SER A 471 -46.88 9.71 -16.28
N GLY A 472 -47.90 9.06 -16.88
CA GLY A 472 -49.26 8.92 -16.30
C GLY A 472 -49.24 8.15 -14.98
N ILE A 473 -48.55 7.02 -14.90
CA ILE A 473 -48.43 6.24 -13.67
C ILE A 473 -47.70 7.05 -12.59
N LEU A 474 -46.57 7.68 -12.92
CA LEU A 474 -45.80 8.47 -11.95
C LEU A 474 -46.61 9.69 -11.45
N ALA A 475 -47.30 10.40 -12.35
CA ALA A 475 -48.15 11.54 -12.00
C ALA A 475 -49.31 11.14 -11.09
N ALA A 476 -49.96 9.98 -11.33
CA ALA A 476 -51.04 9.45 -10.49
C ALA A 476 -50.60 9.15 -9.06
N GLN A 477 -49.31 8.86 -8.88
CA GLN A 477 -48.67 8.60 -7.58
C GLN A 477 -47.98 9.85 -6.99
N ASN A 478 -48.17 11.03 -7.60
CA ASN A 478 -47.58 12.31 -7.22
C ASN A 478 -46.04 12.30 -7.19
N ILE A 479 -45.42 11.56 -8.13
CA ILE A 479 -43.97 11.47 -8.29
C ILE A 479 -43.52 12.42 -9.39
N ASN A 480 -42.61 13.32 -9.06
CA ASN A 480 -42.02 14.24 -10.02
C ASN A 480 -40.86 13.56 -10.79
N ILE A 481 -40.81 13.83 -12.10
CA ILE A 481 -39.72 13.42 -12.98
C ILE A 481 -38.69 14.55 -13.03
N ALA A 482 -37.51 14.32 -12.46
CA ALA A 482 -36.41 15.31 -12.44
C ALA A 482 -35.59 15.30 -13.74
N ASP A 483 -35.40 14.14 -14.37
CA ASP A 483 -34.75 13.98 -15.67
C ASP A 483 -35.23 12.71 -16.37
N PHE A 484 -35.25 12.73 -17.69
CA PHE A 484 -35.71 11.60 -18.51
C PHE A 484 -34.75 11.39 -19.68
N ARG A 485 -34.05 10.27 -19.69
CA ARG A 485 -33.07 9.91 -20.73
C ARG A 485 -33.52 8.66 -21.45
N LEU A 486 -33.61 8.74 -22.77
CA LEU A 486 -34.06 7.62 -23.63
C LEU A 486 -32.94 7.22 -24.57
N GLY A 487 -32.55 5.96 -24.51
CA GLY A 487 -31.68 5.30 -25.48
C GLY A 487 -32.49 4.33 -26.34
N ARG A 488 -32.12 4.24 -27.64
CA ARG A 488 -32.76 3.29 -28.58
C ARG A 488 -31.72 2.26 -29.03
N SER A 489 -32.16 1.02 -29.18
CA SER A 489 -31.36 -0.03 -29.85
C SER A 489 -31.74 -0.16 -31.33
N GLY A 490 -30.83 -0.72 -32.12
CA GLY A 490 -31.11 -1.06 -33.52
C GLY A 490 -32.15 -2.19 -33.71
N HIS A 491 -32.66 -2.76 -32.61
CA HIS A 491 -33.52 -3.96 -32.62
C HIS A 491 -34.99 -3.68 -32.18
N GLY A 492 -35.44 -2.43 -32.25
CA GLY A 492 -36.80 -2.06 -31.91
C GLY A 492 -37.10 -2.04 -30.41
N GLU A 493 -36.07 -1.92 -29.58
CA GLU A 493 -36.17 -1.74 -28.16
C GLU A 493 -35.65 -0.36 -27.74
N ALA A 494 -36.18 0.17 -26.64
CA ALA A 494 -35.74 1.39 -26.01
C ALA A 494 -35.51 1.18 -24.51
N LEU A 495 -34.63 2.00 -23.94
CA LEU A 495 -34.34 2.02 -22.50
C LEU A 495 -34.40 3.46 -21.99
N ALA A 496 -35.29 3.70 -21.04
CA ALA A 496 -35.43 4.97 -20.36
C ALA A 496 -34.79 4.92 -18.98
N VAL A 497 -33.98 5.93 -18.64
CA VAL A 497 -33.54 6.21 -17.28
C VAL A 497 -34.28 7.44 -16.80
N ILE A 498 -35.10 7.28 -15.76
CA ILE A 498 -36.02 8.28 -15.24
C ILE A 498 -35.57 8.64 -13.83
N LEU A 499 -34.97 9.81 -13.66
CA LEU A 499 -34.64 10.33 -12.34
C LEU A 499 -35.92 10.89 -11.71
N VAL A 500 -36.16 10.55 -10.47
CA VAL A 500 -37.40 10.88 -9.76
C VAL A 500 -37.11 11.53 -8.40
N ASP A 501 -38.04 12.41 -8.00
CA ASP A 501 -38.07 12.99 -6.67
C ASP A 501 -39.04 12.22 -5.79
N GLY A 502 -38.57 11.64 -4.69
CA GLY A 502 -39.40 10.91 -3.74
C GLY A 502 -39.26 9.38 -3.82
N ASP A 503 -39.78 8.70 -2.82
CA ASP A 503 -39.61 7.25 -2.65
C ASP A 503 -40.50 6.46 -3.62
N ILE A 504 -39.91 5.56 -4.37
CA ILE A 504 -40.58 4.65 -5.26
C ILE A 504 -41.04 3.42 -4.48
N LYS A 505 -42.35 3.30 -4.29
CA LYS A 505 -42.99 2.13 -3.66
C LYS A 505 -43.07 0.95 -4.63
N ALA A 506 -43.06 -0.27 -4.10
CA ALA A 506 -43.09 -1.50 -4.90
C ALA A 506 -44.29 -1.56 -5.89
N ASN A 507 -45.47 -1.09 -5.49
CA ASN A 507 -46.66 -1.08 -6.35
C ASN A 507 -46.46 -0.25 -7.64
N ILE A 508 -45.64 0.79 -7.61
CA ILE A 508 -45.37 1.62 -8.79
C ILE A 508 -44.55 0.82 -9.82
N LEU A 509 -43.55 0.07 -9.33
CA LEU A 509 -42.78 -0.81 -10.21
C LEU A 509 -43.64 -1.94 -10.77
N ASP A 510 -44.58 -2.46 -9.99
CA ASP A 510 -45.53 -3.48 -10.45
C ASP A 510 -46.44 -2.93 -11.55
N GLU A 511 -46.98 -1.71 -11.39
CA GLU A 511 -47.79 -1.02 -12.41
C GLU A 511 -46.98 -0.77 -13.69
N LEU A 512 -45.73 -0.33 -13.57
CA LEU A 512 -44.84 -0.13 -14.72
C LEU A 512 -44.50 -1.45 -15.43
N ASN A 513 -44.24 -2.51 -14.68
CA ASN A 513 -43.99 -3.84 -15.23
C ASN A 513 -45.22 -4.47 -15.88
N ALA A 514 -46.44 -4.05 -15.49
CA ALA A 514 -47.68 -4.52 -16.09
C ALA A 514 -48.03 -3.85 -17.44
N LEU A 515 -47.32 -2.80 -17.85
CA LEU A 515 -47.51 -2.17 -19.15
C LEU A 515 -47.18 -3.16 -20.28
N LYS A 516 -48.05 -3.27 -21.29
CA LYS A 516 -47.88 -4.18 -22.44
C LYS A 516 -46.56 -3.95 -23.21
N THR A 517 -46.05 -2.75 -23.17
CA THR A 517 -44.79 -2.35 -23.84
C THR A 517 -43.56 -2.56 -22.99
N CYS A 518 -43.74 -2.83 -21.70
CA CYS A 518 -42.64 -3.05 -20.76
C CYS A 518 -41.98 -4.41 -21.00
N ILE A 519 -40.65 -4.43 -21.08
CA ILE A 519 -39.84 -5.64 -21.03
C ILE A 519 -39.45 -5.90 -19.57
N TRP A 520 -38.97 -4.85 -18.90
CA TRP A 520 -38.78 -4.82 -17.46
C TRP A 520 -38.62 -3.37 -16.95
N ALA A 521 -39.04 -3.14 -15.72
CA ALA A 521 -38.79 -1.92 -14.97
C ALA A 521 -38.07 -2.25 -13.66
N LYS A 522 -37.03 -1.52 -13.33
CA LYS A 522 -36.22 -1.71 -12.11
C LYS A 522 -35.95 -0.37 -11.46
N TYR A 523 -35.90 -0.38 -10.14
CA TYR A 523 -35.48 0.76 -9.34
C TYR A 523 -34.00 0.64 -9.00
N ALA A 524 -33.29 1.76 -8.97
CA ALA A 524 -31.93 1.88 -8.48
C ALA A 524 -31.72 3.23 -7.80
N GLN A 525 -30.78 3.26 -6.85
CA GLN A 525 -30.38 4.45 -6.13
C GLN A 525 -28.85 4.53 -6.06
N ILE A 526 -28.29 5.67 -6.46
CA ILE A 526 -26.83 5.91 -6.43
C ILE A 526 -26.52 7.11 -5.52
#